data_fe6b037d16f30b4225f91c9aff51f0b7
#
_entry.id   fe6b037d16f30b4225f91c9aff51f0b7
#
_cell.length_a   1.000
_cell.length_b   1.000
_cell.length_c   1.000
_cell.angle_alpha   90.00
_cell.angle_beta   90.00
_cell.angle_gamma   90.00
#
_symmetry.space_group_name_H-M   'P 1'
#
loop_
_entity.id
_entity.type
_entity.pdbx_description
1 polymer ?
#
loop_
_entity_poly.entity_id
_entity_poly.type
_entity_poly.pdbx_seq_one_letter_code
_entity_poly.pdbx_strand_id
1 'polypeptide(L)'
;MGLLDTPDSGEVHLDGTRIDNLPATRRDRLRNTAIGMVFQSYHLLPEFDSLENVLAPLLVRHGVVEWLRVRSEAKQRACALLERFGLGGRLHHKPRQLSGGEMQRVAIARALMARPRVLLADEPTGNLDEASGTGILDTLCELNRRDGLSIVLVTHDAAIARRADRIVRLVAGHVETV
;
A
#
# COMPACT_ATOMS: atom_id res chain seq x y z
N MET A 1 6.85 -11.86 1.74
CA MET A 1 7.10 -10.57 2.40
C MET A 1 5.89 -10.02 3.15
N GLY A 2 4.68 -10.09 2.65
CA GLY A 2 3.47 -9.53 3.29
C GLY A 2 3.01 -10.22 4.59
N LEU A 3 3.75 -11.16 5.14
CA LEU A 3 3.42 -11.95 6.34
C LEU A 3 2.08 -12.70 6.24
N LEU A 4 1.62 -13.00 5.02
CA LEU A 4 0.43 -13.81 4.77
C LEU A 4 0.73 -15.29 5.03
N ASP A 5 1.97 -15.69 4.76
CA ASP A 5 2.47 -17.04 4.96
C ASP A 5 3.84 -17.01 5.64
N THR A 6 4.31 -18.16 6.09
CA THR A 6 5.65 -18.36 6.68
C THR A 6 6.56 -19.02 5.67
N PRO A 7 7.85 -18.62 5.57
CA PRO A 7 8.80 -19.30 4.71
C PRO A 7 9.08 -20.72 5.24
N ASP A 8 9.27 -21.69 4.34
CA ASP A 8 9.70 -23.04 4.70
C ASP A 8 11.13 -23.06 5.26
N SER A 9 11.95 -22.12 4.81
CA SER A 9 13.34 -21.93 5.28
C SER A 9 13.77 -20.47 5.13
N GLY A 10 14.84 -20.09 5.84
CA GLY A 10 15.35 -18.72 5.83
C GLY A 10 14.67 -17.83 6.87
N GLU A 11 14.98 -16.54 6.82
CA GLU A 11 14.54 -15.56 7.78
C GLU A 11 14.09 -14.27 7.09
N VAL A 12 13.05 -13.64 7.61
CA VAL A 12 12.59 -12.32 7.16
C VAL A 12 12.77 -11.31 8.28
N HIS A 13 13.50 -10.22 7.99
CA HIS A 13 13.75 -9.15 8.96
C HIS A 13 13.13 -7.84 8.46
N LEU A 14 12.56 -7.08 9.39
CA LEU A 14 12.10 -5.70 9.20
C LEU A 14 12.81 -4.82 10.24
N ASP A 15 13.59 -3.84 9.79
CA ASP A 15 14.42 -2.98 10.64
C ASP A 15 15.28 -3.77 11.64
N GLY A 16 15.95 -4.83 11.16
CA GLY A 16 16.81 -5.70 11.96
C GLY A 16 16.05 -6.67 12.88
N THR A 17 14.73 -6.59 12.97
CA THR A 17 13.92 -7.49 13.79
C THR A 17 13.38 -8.63 12.93
N ARG A 18 13.60 -9.87 13.36
CA ARG A 18 13.04 -11.06 12.71
C ARG A 18 11.52 -11.11 12.87
N ILE A 19 10.78 -11.30 11.77
CA ILE A 19 9.32 -11.19 11.76
C ILE A 19 8.60 -12.43 11.22
N ASP A 20 9.29 -13.38 10.60
CA ASP A 20 8.69 -14.62 10.06
C ASP A 20 8.27 -15.60 11.14
N ASN A 21 8.97 -15.63 12.28
CA ASN A 21 8.74 -16.54 13.40
C ASN A 21 7.73 -16.03 14.43
N LEU A 22 7.06 -14.92 14.16
CA LEU A 22 6.09 -14.34 15.08
C LEU A 22 4.77 -15.14 15.09
N PRO A 23 4.07 -15.18 16.25
CA PRO A 23 2.70 -15.69 16.32
C PRO A 23 1.76 -14.96 15.35
N ALA A 24 0.72 -15.65 14.86
CA ALA A 24 -0.22 -15.12 13.88
C ALA A 24 -0.78 -13.73 14.27
N THR A 25 -1.18 -13.57 15.53
CA THR A 25 -1.70 -12.29 16.06
C THR A 25 -0.70 -11.13 15.98
N ARG A 26 0.60 -11.40 16.16
CA ARG A 26 1.65 -10.39 16.03
C ARG A 26 1.94 -10.09 14.55
N ARG A 27 1.89 -11.10 13.68
CA ARG A 27 2.02 -10.91 12.22
C ARG A 27 0.87 -10.05 11.69
N ASP A 28 -0.37 -10.34 12.11
CA ASP A 28 -1.54 -9.54 11.74
C ASP A 28 -1.41 -8.08 12.18
N ARG A 29 -0.94 -7.87 13.40
CA ARG A 29 -0.68 -6.53 13.91
C ARG A 29 0.39 -5.80 13.09
N LEU A 30 1.51 -6.47 12.76
CA LEU A 30 2.56 -5.88 11.92
C LEU A 30 2.05 -5.56 10.51
N ARG A 31 1.27 -6.45 9.88
CA ARG A 31 0.62 -6.17 8.60
C ARG A 31 -0.20 -4.88 8.65
N ASN A 32 -0.98 -4.70 9.70
CA ASN A 32 -1.87 -3.54 9.84
C ASN A 32 -1.15 -2.26 10.30
N THR A 33 0.10 -2.34 10.77
CA THR A 33 0.80 -1.17 11.33
C THR A 33 2.07 -0.80 10.57
N ALA A 34 2.81 -1.78 10.07
CA ALA A 34 4.15 -1.57 9.50
C ALA A 34 4.23 -1.84 7.99
N ILE A 35 3.24 -2.53 7.43
CA ILE A 35 3.24 -2.93 6.02
C ILE A 35 2.02 -2.32 5.32
N GLY A 36 2.25 -1.47 4.32
CA GLY A 36 1.23 -1.04 3.38
C GLY A 36 1.16 -2.03 2.21
N MET A 37 -0.03 -2.31 1.70
CA MET A 37 -0.21 -3.18 0.54
C MET A 37 -1.04 -2.48 -0.53
N VAL A 38 -0.55 -2.53 -1.76
CA VAL A 38 -1.21 -2.04 -2.96
C VAL A 38 -1.24 -3.19 -3.97
N PHE A 39 -2.40 -3.47 -4.53
CA PHE A 39 -2.62 -4.58 -5.46
C PHE A 39 -3.07 -4.07 -6.82
N GLN A 40 -2.88 -4.87 -7.85
CA GLN A 40 -3.36 -4.60 -9.21
C GLN A 40 -4.88 -4.38 -9.25
N SER A 41 -5.66 -5.13 -8.48
CA SER A 41 -7.13 -5.06 -8.46
C SER A 41 -7.70 -4.07 -7.44
N TYR A 42 -6.91 -3.11 -6.94
CA TYR A 42 -7.27 -2.06 -5.98
C TYR A 42 -7.83 -2.56 -4.64
N HIS A 43 -8.66 -3.59 -4.62
CA HIS A 43 -9.36 -4.17 -3.47
C HIS A 43 -10.04 -3.11 -2.59
N LEU A 44 -10.69 -2.12 -3.23
CA LEU A 44 -11.52 -1.16 -2.54
C LEU A 44 -12.85 -1.82 -2.12
N LEU A 45 -13.34 -1.41 -0.95
CA LEU A 45 -14.64 -1.84 -0.45
C LEU A 45 -15.73 -1.08 -1.24
N PRO A 46 -16.57 -1.76 -2.02
CA PRO A 46 -17.49 -1.10 -2.95
C PRO A 46 -18.62 -0.33 -2.27
N GLU A 47 -18.94 -0.68 -1.01
CA GLU A 47 -19.95 0.00 -0.19
C GLU A 47 -19.43 1.32 0.38
N PHE A 48 -18.10 1.46 0.55
CA PHE A 48 -17.44 2.60 1.14
C PHE A 48 -17.10 3.65 0.09
N ASP A 49 -17.18 4.92 0.49
CA ASP A 49 -16.62 6.01 -0.31
C ASP A 49 -15.08 6.06 -0.23
N SER A 50 -14.43 6.99 -0.93
CA SER A 50 -12.97 7.12 -0.94
C SER A 50 -12.43 7.38 0.47
N LEU A 51 -13.06 8.25 1.24
CA LEU A 51 -12.64 8.59 2.59
C LEU A 51 -12.77 7.39 3.54
N GLU A 52 -13.89 6.68 3.47
CA GLU A 52 -14.15 5.48 4.27
C GLU A 52 -13.16 4.35 3.92
N ASN A 53 -12.87 4.16 2.64
CA ASN A 53 -11.85 3.19 2.20
C ASN A 53 -10.47 3.51 2.79
N VAL A 54 -10.07 4.79 2.80
CA VAL A 54 -8.78 5.20 3.39
C VAL A 54 -8.78 5.01 4.91
N LEU A 55 -9.91 5.22 5.58
CA LEU A 55 -10.04 5.03 7.03
C LEU A 55 -10.10 3.54 7.45
N ALA A 56 -10.46 2.63 6.56
CA ALA A 56 -10.70 1.21 6.86
C ALA A 56 -9.59 0.52 7.69
N PRO A 57 -8.27 0.72 7.44
CA PRO A 57 -7.22 0.09 8.25
C PRO A 57 -7.26 0.50 9.72
N LEU A 58 -7.64 1.74 10.02
CA LEU A 58 -7.75 2.21 11.40
C LEU A 58 -9.04 1.73 12.07
N LEU A 59 -10.14 1.58 11.32
CA LEU A 59 -11.38 0.99 11.82
C LEU A 59 -11.16 -0.46 12.28
N VAL A 60 -10.39 -1.23 11.51
CA VAL A 60 -10.04 -2.62 11.88
C VAL A 60 -9.09 -2.67 13.07
N ARG A 61 -8.21 -1.67 13.21
CA ARG A 61 -7.18 -1.64 14.25
C ARG A 61 -7.73 -1.26 15.63
N HIS A 62 -8.68 -0.34 15.68
CA HIS A 62 -9.18 0.27 16.92
C HIS A 62 -10.54 -0.29 17.28
N GLY A 63 -10.73 -0.63 18.55
CA GLY A 63 -12.06 -0.90 19.11
C GLY A 63 -12.91 0.38 19.12
N VAL A 64 -14.23 0.22 19.31
CA VAL A 64 -15.22 1.32 19.23
C VAL A 64 -14.84 2.53 20.09
N VAL A 65 -14.43 2.32 21.33
CA VAL A 65 -14.08 3.40 22.27
C VAL A 65 -12.81 4.15 21.82
N GLU A 66 -11.79 3.42 21.39
CA GLU A 66 -10.54 4.01 20.90
C GLU A 66 -10.77 4.76 19.60
N TRP A 67 -11.58 4.20 18.69
CA TRP A 67 -11.98 4.85 17.44
C TRP A 67 -12.63 6.21 17.69
N LEU A 68 -13.55 6.32 18.65
CA LEU A 68 -14.19 7.60 18.96
C LEU A 68 -13.19 8.68 19.42
N ARG A 69 -12.07 8.29 20.03
CA ARG A 69 -11.01 9.22 20.46
C ARG A 69 -10.15 9.70 19.28
N VAL A 70 -9.84 8.80 18.34
CA VAL A 70 -8.89 9.10 17.24
C VAL A 70 -9.56 9.51 15.93
N ARG A 71 -10.88 9.35 15.79
CA ARG A 71 -11.60 9.54 14.51
C ARG A 71 -11.43 10.91 13.88
N SER A 72 -11.34 11.97 14.68
CA SER A 72 -11.20 13.33 14.17
C SER A 72 -9.85 13.53 13.48
N GLU A 73 -8.76 13.12 14.16
CA GLU A 73 -7.41 13.17 13.60
C GLU A 73 -7.26 12.21 12.41
N ALA A 74 -7.82 11.01 12.53
CA ALA A 74 -7.84 10.03 11.44
C ALA A 74 -8.52 10.59 10.18
N LYS A 75 -9.67 11.25 10.33
CA LYS A 75 -10.39 11.88 9.22
C LYS A 75 -9.59 13.00 8.58
N GLN A 76 -9.00 13.89 9.37
CA GLN A 76 -8.15 14.97 8.86
C GLN A 76 -6.98 14.41 8.05
N ARG A 77 -6.29 13.38 8.59
CA ARG A 77 -5.20 12.70 7.90
C ARG A 77 -5.65 12.03 6.60
N ALA A 78 -6.79 11.35 6.60
CA ALA A 78 -7.33 10.70 5.40
C ALA A 78 -7.66 11.73 4.31
N CYS A 79 -8.28 12.87 4.67
CA CYS A 79 -8.52 13.97 3.75
C CYS A 79 -7.21 14.52 3.18
N ALA A 80 -6.22 14.80 4.02
CA ALA A 80 -4.91 15.29 3.58
C ALA A 80 -4.19 14.32 2.62
N LEU A 81 -4.29 12.99 2.87
CA LEU A 81 -3.75 11.98 1.94
C LEU A 81 -4.49 12.00 0.61
N LEU A 82 -5.82 12.05 0.61
CA LEU A 82 -6.61 12.11 -0.62
C LEU A 82 -6.35 13.41 -1.40
N GLU A 83 -6.24 14.55 -0.73
CA GLU A 83 -5.86 15.82 -1.34
C GLU A 83 -4.46 15.77 -1.97
N ARG A 84 -3.47 15.21 -1.24
CA ARG A 84 -2.10 15.01 -1.75
C ARG A 84 -2.08 14.20 -3.05
N PHE A 85 -3.00 13.25 -3.21
CA PHE A 85 -3.12 12.43 -4.42
C PHE A 85 -4.11 12.99 -5.46
N GLY A 86 -4.52 14.26 -5.33
CA GLY A 86 -5.41 14.93 -6.27
C GLY A 86 -6.86 14.46 -6.21
N LEU A 87 -7.28 13.88 -5.08
CA LEU A 87 -8.61 13.34 -4.87
C LEU A 87 -9.48 14.17 -3.92
N GLY A 88 -9.11 15.43 -3.62
CA GLY A 88 -9.87 16.31 -2.73
C GLY A 88 -11.33 16.50 -3.16
N GLY A 89 -11.60 16.56 -4.47
CA GLY A 89 -12.97 16.60 -5.02
C GLY A 89 -13.67 15.23 -5.10
N ARG A 90 -13.04 14.14 -4.64
CA ARG A 90 -13.53 12.76 -4.76
C ARG A 90 -13.76 12.05 -3.41
N LEU A 91 -13.72 12.77 -2.31
CA LEU A 91 -13.79 12.20 -0.94
C LEU A 91 -14.99 11.27 -0.75
N HIS A 92 -16.16 11.65 -1.28
CA HIS A 92 -17.42 10.92 -1.12
C HIS A 92 -17.82 10.12 -2.36
N HIS A 93 -16.91 9.91 -3.32
CA HIS A 93 -17.16 9.05 -4.47
C HIS A 93 -16.93 7.59 -4.09
N LYS A 94 -17.86 6.72 -4.50
CA LYS A 94 -17.73 5.26 -4.38
C LYS A 94 -16.83 4.74 -5.51
N PRO A 95 -16.21 3.55 -5.36
CA PRO A 95 -15.32 2.96 -6.38
C PRO A 95 -15.90 2.97 -7.79
N ARG A 96 -17.19 2.69 -7.96
CA ARG A 96 -17.89 2.70 -9.27
C ARG A 96 -17.93 4.08 -9.95
N GLN A 97 -17.63 5.15 -9.24
CA GLN A 97 -17.65 6.54 -9.71
C GLN A 97 -16.25 7.07 -9.99
N LEU A 98 -15.23 6.24 -9.79
CA LEU A 98 -13.82 6.58 -9.94
C LEU A 98 -13.23 5.92 -11.19
N SER A 99 -12.30 6.60 -11.85
CA SER A 99 -11.45 5.97 -12.86
C SER A 99 -10.48 4.96 -12.23
N GLY A 100 -9.87 4.08 -13.05
CA GLY A 100 -8.88 3.11 -12.57
C GLY A 100 -7.71 3.79 -11.83
N GLY A 101 -7.17 4.88 -12.38
CA GLY A 101 -6.11 5.65 -11.75
C GLY A 101 -6.56 6.34 -10.46
N GLU A 102 -7.80 6.83 -10.37
CA GLU A 102 -8.36 7.36 -9.13
C GLU A 102 -8.53 6.27 -8.07
N MET A 103 -9.04 5.09 -8.44
CA MET A 103 -9.15 3.93 -7.54
C MET A 103 -7.78 3.50 -7.01
N GLN A 104 -6.76 3.48 -7.86
CA GLN A 104 -5.40 3.12 -7.44
C GLN A 104 -4.82 4.17 -6.46
N ARG A 105 -5.04 5.46 -6.70
CA ARG A 105 -4.64 6.52 -5.75
C ARG A 105 -5.36 6.40 -4.41
N VAL A 106 -6.64 6.03 -4.38
CA VAL A 106 -7.35 5.71 -3.12
C VAL A 106 -6.72 4.51 -2.42
N ALA A 107 -6.36 3.44 -3.16
CA ALA A 107 -5.72 2.26 -2.60
C ALA A 107 -4.33 2.59 -2.00
N ILE A 108 -3.54 3.45 -2.66
CA ILE A 108 -2.26 3.95 -2.12
C ILE A 108 -2.50 4.78 -0.85
N ALA A 109 -3.44 5.72 -0.87
CA ALA A 109 -3.79 6.53 0.30
C ALA A 109 -4.20 5.64 1.49
N ARG A 110 -5.01 4.60 1.24
CA ARG A 110 -5.39 3.59 2.22
C ARG A 110 -4.18 2.87 2.81
N ALA A 111 -3.26 2.42 1.95
CA ALA A 111 -2.05 1.73 2.38
C ALA A 111 -1.14 2.59 3.27
N LEU A 112 -1.14 3.92 3.05
CA LEU A 112 -0.35 4.89 3.82
C LEU A 112 -1.02 5.35 5.12
N MET A 113 -2.30 5.02 5.32
CA MET A 113 -3.07 5.51 6.46
C MET A 113 -2.48 5.09 7.80
N ALA A 114 -1.94 3.87 7.89
CA ALA A 114 -1.30 3.34 9.09
C ALA A 114 0.16 3.82 9.30
N ARG A 115 0.70 4.69 8.45
CA ARG A 115 2.13 5.11 8.43
C ARG A 115 3.07 3.90 8.34
N PRO A 116 2.97 3.08 7.28
CA PRO A 116 3.77 1.88 7.17
C PRO A 116 5.26 2.22 7.03
N ARG A 117 6.12 1.27 7.37
CA ARG A 117 7.57 1.33 7.16
C ARG A 117 7.97 0.85 5.77
N VAL A 118 7.17 -0.05 5.21
CA VAL A 118 7.36 -0.58 3.86
C VAL A 118 6.02 -0.64 3.12
N LEU A 119 6.04 -0.28 1.85
CA LEU A 119 4.92 -0.44 0.93
C LEU A 119 5.24 -1.59 -0.02
N LEU A 120 4.39 -2.59 -0.05
CA LEU A 120 4.44 -3.68 -1.02
C LEU A 120 3.44 -3.36 -2.13
N ALA A 121 3.91 -3.20 -3.35
CA ALA A 121 3.10 -2.87 -4.52
C ALA A 121 3.20 -4.01 -5.55
N ASP A 122 2.10 -4.72 -5.74
CA ASP A 122 1.99 -5.84 -6.66
C ASP A 122 1.26 -5.39 -7.92
N GLU A 123 1.99 -5.28 -9.04
CA GLU A 123 1.52 -4.78 -10.34
C GLU A 123 0.66 -3.51 -10.23
N PRO A 124 1.13 -2.44 -9.56
CA PRO A 124 0.28 -1.30 -9.19
C PRO A 124 -0.23 -0.49 -10.40
N THR A 125 0.25 -0.78 -11.59
CA THR A 125 -0.15 -0.12 -12.84
C THR A 125 -0.75 -1.07 -13.87
N GLY A 126 -0.84 -2.37 -13.56
CA GLY A 126 -1.20 -3.41 -14.53
C GLY A 126 -2.61 -3.28 -15.15
N ASN A 127 -3.52 -2.56 -14.50
CA ASN A 127 -4.89 -2.32 -14.98
C ASN A 127 -5.12 -0.87 -15.44
N LEU A 128 -4.06 -0.09 -15.67
CA LEU A 128 -4.15 1.32 -16.01
C LEU A 128 -3.68 1.60 -17.43
N ASP A 129 -4.20 2.66 -18.02
CA ASP A 129 -3.62 3.25 -19.20
C ASP A 129 -2.22 3.83 -18.90
N GLU A 130 -1.42 4.03 -19.93
CA GLU A 130 -0.02 4.46 -19.82
C GLU A 130 0.15 5.78 -19.04
N ALA A 131 -0.72 6.76 -19.29
CA ALA A 131 -0.65 8.07 -18.64
C ALA A 131 -0.98 7.95 -17.13
N SER A 132 -2.04 7.21 -16.78
CA SER A 132 -2.42 6.93 -15.38
C SER A 132 -1.33 6.11 -14.68
N GLY A 133 -0.78 5.10 -15.36
CA GLY A 133 0.29 4.26 -14.84
C GLY A 133 1.55 5.07 -14.51
N THR A 134 1.98 5.94 -15.43
CA THR A 134 3.12 6.84 -15.20
C THR A 134 2.89 7.72 -13.97
N GLY A 135 1.71 8.31 -13.84
CA GLY A 135 1.36 9.14 -12.66
C GLY A 135 1.39 8.36 -11.33
N ILE A 136 1.02 7.09 -11.33
CA ILE A 136 1.14 6.21 -10.14
C ILE A 136 2.61 5.95 -9.80
N LEU A 137 3.44 5.63 -10.81
CA LEU A 137 4.87 5.40 -10.58
C LEU A 137 5.58 6.65 -10.07
N ASP A 138 5.25 7.82 -10.59
CA ASP A 138 5.78 9.09 -10.10
C ASP A 138 5.40 9.33 -8.65
N THR A 139 4.14 9.02 -8.29
CA THR A 139 3.66 9.07 -6.90
C THR A 139 4.49 8.15 -5.99
N LEU A 140 4.73 6.91 -6.40
CA LEU A 140 5.55 5.96 -5.63
C LEU A 140 7.00 6.43 -5.48
N CYS A 141 7.62 6.92 -6.55
CA CYS A 141 8.97 7.50 -6.49
C CYS A 141 9.03 8.72 -5.56
N GLU A 142 8.00 9.57 -5.55
CA GLU A 142 7.93 10.71 -4.63
C GLU A 142 7.82 10.27 -3.17
N LEU A 143 6.99 9.28 -2.85
CA LEU A 143 6.88 8.71 -1.51
C LEU A 143 8.22 8.14 -1.01
N ASN A 144 8.97 7.45 -1.88
CA ASN A 144 10.29 6.95 -1.53
C ASN A 144 11.27 8.10 -1.26
N ARG A 145 11.40 9.06 -2.19
CA ARG A 145 12.40 10.13 -2.13
C ARG A 145 12.14 11.17 -1.04
N ARG A 146 10.88 11.59 -0.87
CA ARG A 146 10.51 12.66 0.07
C ARG A 146 10.15 12.16 1.46
N ASP A 147 9.44 11.03 1.52
CA ASP A 147 8.96 10.51 2.80
C ASP A 147 9.89 9.41 3.36
N GLY A 148 10.92 8.99 2.60
CA GLY A 148 11.83 7.92 2.99
C GLY A 148 11.17 6.54 3.10
N LEU A 149 10.00 6.36 2.45
CA LEU A 149 9.26 5.11 2.49
C LEU A 149 9.97 4.03 1.66
N SER A 150 10.31 2.91 2.27
CA SER A 150 10.81 1.75 1.52
C SER A 150 9.68 1.15 0.69
N ILE A 151 9.93 0.91 -0.60
CA ILE A 151 8.93 0.36 -1.53
C ILE A 151 9.49 -0.90 -2.17
N VAL A 152 8.74 -1.98 -2.08
CA VAL A 152 8.98 -3.21 -2.85
C VAL A 152 7.93 -3.30 -3.92
N LEU A 153 8.36 -3.16 -5.18
CA LEU A 153 7.51 -3.22 -6.35
C LEU A 153 7.68 -4.57 -7.04
N VAL A 154 6.59 -5.28 -7.28
CA VAL A 154 6.54 -6.47 -8.13
C VAL A 154 5.97 -6.07 -9.47
N THR A 155 6.68 -6.38 -10.55
CA THR A 155 6.21 -6.12 -11.92
C THR A 155 6.90 -7.06 -12.92
N HIS A 156 6.21 -7.36 -14.01
CA HIS A 156 6.77 -8.05 -15.17
C HIS A 156 7.28 -7.06 -16.24
N ASP A 157 7.06 -5.76 -16.07
CA ASP A 157 7.51 -4.72 -16.98
C ASP A 157 8.93 -4.24 -16.63
N ALA A 158 9.88 -4.53 -17.53
CA ALA A 158 11.27 -4.12 -17.37
C ALA A 158 11.48 -2.59 -17.38
N ALA A 159 10.60 -1.81 -18.03
CA ALA A 159 10.69 -0.35 -18.01
C ALA A 159 10.32 0.21 -16.64
N ILE A 160 9.30 -0.37 -15.99
CA ILE A 160 8.91 -0.05 -14.62
C ILE A 160 10.02 -0.46 -13.65
N ALA A 161 10.54 -1.68 -13.78
CA ALA A 161 11.60 -2.20 -12.90
C ALA A 161 12.86 -1.30 -12.89
N ARG A 162 13.24 -0.73 -14.05
CA ARG A 162 14.38 0.21 -14.15
C ARG A 162 14.23 1.53 -13.38
N ARG A 163 13.04 1.84 -12.86
CA ARG A 163 12.82 3.02 -12.01
C ARG A 163 13.19 2.80 -10.55
N ALA A 164 13.45 1.55 -10.15
CA ALA A 164 13.85 1.19 -8.80
C ALA A 164 15.37 1.33 -8.60
N ASP A 165 15.79 1.60 -7.37
CA ASP A 165 17.21 1.69 -6.98
C ASP A 165 17.92 0.31 -7.05
N ARG A 166 17.15 -0.77 -6.91
CA ARG A 166 17.63 -2.16 -6.98
C ARG A 166 16.60 -3.06 -7.63
N ILE A 167 17.07 -3.94 -8.51
CA ILE A 167 16.24 -4.95 -9.18
C ILE A 167 16.64 -6.33 -8.70
N VAL A 168 15.65 -7.16 -8.39
CA VAL A 168 15.81 -8.59 -8.10
C VAL A 168 14.96 -9.34 -9.13
N ARG A 169 15.60 -10.16 -9.96
CA ARG A 169 14.92 -10.95 -10.96
C ARG A 169 14.60 -12.33 -10.43
N LEU A 170 13.35 -12.77 -10.60
CA LEU A 170 12.89 -14.10 -10.26
C LEU A 170 12.59 -14.87 -11.53
N VAL A 171 13.23 -16.05 -11.71
CA VAL A 171 12.98 -16.94 -12.83
C VAL A 171 12.75 -18.35 -12.29
N ALA A 172 11.61 -18.94 -12.61
CA ALA A 172 11.22 -20.27 -12.12
C ALA A 172 11.35 -20.44 -10.59
N GLY A 173 11.05 -19.37 -9.82
CA GLY A 173 11.13 -19.37 -8.36
C GLY A 173 12.53 -19.13 -7.78
N HIS A 174 13.55 -18.94 -8.61
CA HIS A 174 14.92 -18.67 -8.19
C HIS A 174 15.32 -17.21 -8.44
N VAL A 175 16.15 -16.67 -7.54
CA VAL A 175 16.76 -15.34 -7.72
C VAL A 175 17.90 -15.47 -8.73
N GLU A 176 17.80 -14.75 -9.83
CA GLU A 176 18.95 -14.55 -10.73
C GLU A 176 19.79 -13.37 -10.21
N THR A 177 21.09 -13.61 -10.02
CA THR A 177 22.05 -12.54 -9.75
C THR A 177 22.28 -11.77 -11.05
N VAL A 178 21.90 -10.50 -11.09
CA VAL A 178 22.15 -9.58 -12.21
C VAL A 178 23.47 -8.87 -11.97
#